data_5b892642b7fa251b6db03aadd952762a
#
_entry.id   5b892642b7fa251b6db03aadd952762a
#
_cell.length_a   1.000
_cell.length_b   1.000
_cell.length_c   1.000
_cell.angle_alpha   90.00
_cell.angle_beta   90.00
_cell.angle_gamma   90.00
#
_symmetry.space_group_name_H-M   'P 1'
#
loop_
_entity.id
_entity.type
_entity.pdbx_description
1 polymer ?
#
loop_
_entity_poly.entity_id
_entity_poly.type
_entity_poly.pdbx_seq_one_letter_code
_entity_poly.pdbx_strand_id
1 'polypeptide(L)'
;MKTLSIKEPYASLIKNKVKHYETRSYDTKYRGEIFIHASLGKKEACDELWKMVGKVLPGYIICKANLVDSICMDDEFINEVKKNPWEYKSGYYKPGRYAWKLENVEVIKPIKAKGNLGLWNYYSLEEVMNLLSDIKYGYMNNAGNVCYSFDTFDDDYVLQSYKDMLKTKTGVCFDQVELERHYLYNRDITSYFICYYGEFLQSHTFLVVKENNKYIWFEHAWEKFRGIYEYNSLDELLNDLKNKFMNEYNILDKDKILLKSYSKPKSSINLSEYFKWVENK
;
A
#
# COMPACT_ATOMS: atom_id res chain seq x y z
N MET A 1 4.70 9.06 0.91
CA MET A 1 5.94 9.41 1.66
C MET A 1 6.92 8.24 1.69
N LYS A 2 8.25 8.50 1.66
CA LYS A 2 9.25 7.44 1.88
C LYS A 2 9.15 6.89 3.29
N THR A 3 9.37 5.60 3.45
CA THR A 3 9.22 4.87 4.72
C THR A 3 10.38 3.92 4.91
N LEU A 4 10.89 3.81 6.14
CA LEU A 4 11.97 2.92 6.51
C LEU A 4 11.51 1.93 7.57
N SER A 5 11.61 0.62 7.27
CA SER A 5 11.31 -0.43 8.24
C SER A 5 12.51 -0.70 9.14
N ILE A 6 12.31 -0.60 10.43
CA ILE A 6 13.34 -0.80 11.47
C ILE A 6 12.80 -1.78 12.51
N LYS A 7 13.64 -2.72 12.94
CA LYS A 7 13.28 -3.68 13.99
C LYS A 7 13.19 -3.00 15.36
N GLU A 8 12.30 -3.51 16.21
CA GLU A 8 12.29 -3.12 17.62
C GLU A 8 13.50 -3.71 18.37
N PRO A 9 14.07 -2.99 19.37
CA PRO A 9 13.60 -1.73 19.96
C PRO A 9 14.04 -0.47 19.20
N TYR A 10 14.82 -0.58 18.13
CA TYR A 10 15.48 0.56 17.46
C TYR A 10 14.49 1.54 16.82
N ALA A 11 13.37 1.09 16.28
CA ALA A 11 12.32 1.97 15.77
C ALA A 11 11.75 2.87 16.89
N SER A 12 11.46 2.28 18.05
CA SER A 12 10.96 3.01 19.22
C SER A 12 12.03 3.90 19.86
N LEU A 13 13.32 3.53 19.80
CA LEU A 13 14.42 4.40 20.25
C LEU A 13 14.53 5.65 19.40
N ILE A 14 14.30 5.57 18.09
CA ILE A 14 14.22 6.75 17.20
C ILE A 14 13.01 7.60 17.61
N LYS A 15 11.82 7.00 17.74
CA LYS A 15 10.60 7.72 18.18
C LYS A 15 10.83 8.47 19.50
N ASN A 16 11.56 7.87 20.43
CA ASN A 16 11.87 8.45 21.75
C ASN A 16 13.09 9.38 21.74
N LYS A 17 13.68 9.65 20.56
CA LYS A 17 14.85 10.53 20.37
C LYS A 17 16.10 10.08 21.13
N VAL A 18 16.24 8.79 21.39
CA VAL A 18 17.44 8.17 21.99
C VAL A 18 18.43 7.76 20.90
N LYS A 19 17.93 7.30 19.75
CA LYS A 19 18.70 6.89 18.57
C LYS A 19 18.56 7.93 17.47
N HIS A 20 19.69 8.48 17.01
CA HIS A 20 19.76 9.53 15.98
C HIS A 20 20.33 9.03 14.66
N TYR A 21 21.03 7.90 14.66
CA TYR A 21 21.63 7.30 13.47
C TYR A 21 21.09 5.91 13.22
N GLU A 22 20.51 5.67 12.06
CA GLU A 22 20.19 4.31 11.62
C GLU A 22 21.38 3.74 10.82
N THR A 23 21.94 2.61 11.29
CA THR A 23 23.16 2.05 10.70
C THR A 23 22.84 1.05 9.58
N ARG A 24 23.41 1.26 8.39
CA ARG A 24 23.23 0.44 7.19
C ARG A 24 24.55 0.00 6.58
N SER A 25 24.51 -1.06 5.74
CA SER A 25 25.67 -1.52 4.97
C SER A 25 25.83 -0.81 3.63
N TYR A 26 24.92 0.09 3.27
CA TYR A 26 24.86 0.81 2.00
C TYR A 26 24.47 2.26 2.21
N ASP A 27 24.91 3.09 1.29
CA ASP A 27 24.59 4.51 1.22
C ASP A 27 23.18 4.77 0.68
N THR A 28 22.68 5.98 0.93
CA THR A 28 21.46 6.50 0.30
C THR A 28 21.64 7.95 -0.12
N LYS A 29 21.21 8.27 -1.35
CA LYS A 29 21.16 9.64 -1.85
C LYS A 29 19.90 10.39 -1.42
N TYR A 30 18.91 9.68 -0.84
CA TYR A 30 17.67 10.31 -0.40
C TYR A 30 17.94 11.25 0.80
N ARG A 31 17.39 12.44 0.72
CA ARG A 31 17.30 13.41 1.84
C ARG A 31 15.87 13.93 1.89
N GLY A 32 15.35 14.12 3.09
CA GLY A 32 14.00 14.60 3.32
C GLY A 32 13.23 13.80 4.36
N GLU A 33 11.95 14.09 4.46
CA GLU A 33 11.06 13.47 5.44
C GLU A 33 10.80 12.00 5.10
N ILE A 34 10.88 11.14 6.12
CA ILE A 34 10.57 9.71 6.04
C ILE A 34 9.67 9.29 7.20
N PHE A 35 8.82 8.30 6.96
CA PHE A 35 8.17 7.55 8.02
C PHE A 35 9.11 6.49 8.60
N ILE A 36 9.00 6.24 9.91
CA ILE A 36 9.64 5.12 10.60
C ILE A 36 8.58 4.08 10.90
N HIS A 37 8.73 2.92 10.28
CA HIS A 37 7.88 1.75 10.47
C HIS A 37 8.56 0.75 11.40
N ALA A 38 7.92 0.42 12.53
CA ALA A 38 8.36 -0.65 13.42
C ALA A 38 8.03 -2.01 12.79
N SER A 39 9.05 -2.74 12.32
CA SER A 39 8.83 -4.03 11.66
C SER A 39 8.41 -5.11 12.67
N LEU A 40 7.75 -6.18 12.18
CA LEU A 40 7.31 -7.30 13.03
C LEU A 40 8.46 -8.07 13.69
N GLY A 41 9.64 -8.07 13.06
CA GLY A 41 10.81 -8.73 13.61
C GLY A 41 11.42 -7.96 14.77
N LYS A 42 11.86 -8.68 15.81
CA LYS A 42 12.67 -8.13 16.90
C LYS A 42 14.15 -8.33 16.58
N LYS A 43 15.00 -7.51 17.15
CA LYS A 43 16.45 -7.70 17.13
C LYS A 43 16.94 -7.86 18.57
N GLU A 44 17.97 -8.67 18.76
CA GLU A 44 18.66 -8.75 20.05
C GLU A 44 19.20 -7.36 20.42
N ALA A 45 18.90 -6.95 21.62
CA ALA A 45 19.36 -5.71 22.23
C ALA A 45 19.47 -5.93 23.75
N CYS A 46 20.30 -5.15 24.43
CA CYS A 46 20.43 -5.23 25.88
C CYS A 46 19.16 -4.77 26.59
N ASP A 47 18.94 -5.26 27.80
CA ASP A 47 17.72 -4.98 28.58
C ASP A 47 17.54 -3.49 28.85
N GLU A 48 18.63 -2.74 28.98
CA GLU A 48 18.55 -1.30 29.20
C GLU A 48 17.90 -0.58 28.02
N LEU A 49 18.22 -0.95 26.78
CA LEU A 49 17.57 -0.37 25.57
C LEU A 49 16.09 -0.74 25.52
N TRP A 50 15.72 -1.96 25.90
CA TRP A 50 14.32 -2.37 25.98
C TRP A 50 13.53 -1.60 27.06
N LYS A 51 14.14 -1.29 28.18
CA LYS A 51 13.51 -0.46 29.23
C LYS A 51 13.23 0.97 28.79
N MET A 52 13.98 1.51 27.81
CA MET A 52 13.80 2.87 27.30
C MET A 52 12.63 3.03 26.32
N VAL A 53 12.10 1.97 25.74
CA VAL A 53 11.09 2.07 24.68
C VAL A 53 9.66 1.89 25.18
N GLY A 54 9.44 1.26 26.31
CA GLY A 54 8.11 0.99 26.85
C GLY A 54 7.30 0.07 25.93
N LYS A 55 6.02 0.41 25.73
CA LYS A 55 5.14 -0.37 24.82
C LYS A 55 5.52 -0.12 23.37
N VAL A 56 5.93 -1.17 22.67
CA VAL A 56 6.25 -1.15 21.24
C VAL A 56 5.02 -1.48 20.38
N LEU A 57 5.02 -1.04 19.12
CA LEU A 57 3.93 -1.24 18.16
C LEU A 57 4.47 -1.84 16.85
N PRO A 58 4.87 -3.14 16.84
CA PRO A 58 5.32 -3.80 15.61
C PRO A 58 4.21 -3.85 14.58
N GLY A 59 4.56 -3.61 13.29
CA GLY A 59 3.61 -3.55 12.18
C GLY A 59 2.92 -2.19 12.03
N TYR A 60 3.46 -1.14 12.66
CA TYR A 60 2.94 0.21 12.54
C TYR A 60 4.02 1.21 12.15
N ILE A 61 3.63 2.22 11.39
CA ILE A 61 4.38 3.47 11.24
C ILE A 61 4.11 4.27 12.52
N ILE A 62 5.17 4.69 13.23
CA ILE A 62 5.07 5.21 14.60
C ILE A 62 5.55 6.66 14.75
N CYS A 63 6.37 7.13 13.83
CA CYS A 63 6.84 8.51 13.80
C CYS A 63 7.31 8.88 12.39
N LYS A 64 7.55 10.15 12.17
CA LYS A 64 8.29 10.69 11.01
C LYS A 64 9.58 11.34 11.48
N ALA A 65 10.57 11.42 10.58
CA ALA A 65 11.85 12.05 10.83
C ALA A 65 12.41 12.60 9.51
N ASN A 66 13.33 13.54 9.57
CA ASN A 66 14.10 13.97 8.42
C ASN A 66 15.38 13.15 8.31
N LEU A 67 15.57 12.42 7.21
CA LEU A 67 16.85 11.85 6.83
C LEU A 67 17.70 12.97 6.24
N VAL A 68 18.62 13.50 7.05
CA VAL A 68 19.40 14.70 6.69
C VAL A 68 20.75 14.36 6.12
N ASP A 69 21.33 13.20 6.49
CA ASP A 69 22.63 12.78 6.01
C ASP A 69 22.81 11.26 5.98
N SER A 70 23.82 10.80 5.23
CA SER A 70 24.28 9.41 5.20
C SER A 70 25.80 9.43 5.22
N ILE A 71 26.37 9.18 6.39
CA ILE A 71 27.78 9.36 6.71
C ILE A 71 28.49 8.01 6.56
N CYS A 72 29.50 7.93 5.70
CA CYS A 72 30.40 6.79 5.68
C CYS A 72 31.22 6.79 6.98
N MET A 73 31.04 5.76 7.81
CA MET A 73 31.67 5.70 9.12
C MET A 73 33.19 5.43 9.00
N ASP A 74 33.96 6.25 9.64
CA ASP A 74 35.36 6.04 9.96
C ASP A 74 35.59 5.95 11.46
N ASP A 75 36.84 5.79 11.88
CA ASP A 75 37.17 5.67 13.29
C ASP A 75 36.91 6.96 14.07
N GLU A 76 37.07 8.13 13.45
CA GLU A 76 36.81 9.43 14.06
C GLU A 76 35.32 9.59 14.39
N PHE A 77 34.45 9.35 13.41
CA PHE A 77 33.00 9.36 13.58
C PHE A 77 32.56 8.36 14.67
N ILE A 78 33.10 7.13 14.64
CA ILE A 78 32.74 6.10 15.63
C ILE A 78 33.18 6.51 17.04
N ASN A 79 34.34 7.13 17.18
CA ASN A 79 34.82 7.62 18.48
C ASN A 79 33.95 8.78 19.00
N GLU A 80 33.43 9.63 18.13
CA GLU A 80 32.45 10.65 18.50
C GLU A 80 31.13 10.04 18.98
N VAL A 81 30.59 9.06 18.26
CA VAL A 81 29.35 8.36 18.64
C VAL A 81 29.49 7.63 19.98
N LYS A 82 30.67 7.07 20.30
CA LYS A 82 30.95 6.40 21.58
C LYS A 82 30.81 7.32 22.80
N LYS A 83 30.90 8.64 22.64
CA LYS A 83 30.66 9.61 23.72
C LYS A 83 29.21 9.57 24.21
N ASN A 84 28.27 9.11 23.38
CA ASN A 84 26.90 8.79 23.77
C ASN A 84 26.73 7.25 23.81
N PRO A 85 26.83 6.62 25.00
CA PRO A 85 26.79 5.16 25.14
C PRO A 85 25.47 4.55 24.64
N TRP A 86 24.34 5.27 24.71
CA TRP A 86 23.04 4.77 24.28
C TRP A 86 22.90 4.79 22.76
N GLU A 87 23.39 5.84 22.11
CA GLU A 87 23.51 5.88 20.66
C GLU A 87 24.39 4.74 20.16
N TYR A 88 25.60 4.59 20.73
CA TYR A 88 26.54 3.56 20.31
C TYR A 88 25.98 2.14 20.48
N LYS A 89 25.34 1.83 21.60
CA LYS A 89 24.68 0.53 21.87
C LYS A 89 23.48 0.29 20.92
N SER A 90 22.85 1.34 20.39
CA SER A 90 21.66 1.24 19.57
C SER A 90 21.93 1.02 18.07
N GLY A 91 23.19 0.90 17.65
CA GLY A 91 23.57 0.72 16.26
C GLY A 91 24.71 -0.28 16.06
N TYR A 92 24.99 -0.62 14.79
CA TYR A 92 26.15 -1.40 14.42
C TYR A 92 27.20 -0.47 13.74
N TYR A 93 28.02 0.16 14.56
CA TYR A 93 29.04 1.12 14.18
C TYR A 93 30.34 0.40 13.84
N LYS A 94 30.70 0.40 12.54
CA LYS A 94 31.93 -0.21 12.01
C LYS A 94 32.42 0.59 10.80
N PRO A 95 33.74 0.82 10.65
CA PRO A 95 34.27 1.49 9.47
C PRO A 95 33.78 0.89 8.15
N GLY A 96 33.50 1.74 7.17
CA GLY A 96 32.97 1.38 5.86
C GLY A 96 31.46 1.11 5.81
N ARG A 97 30.76 1.20 6.93
CA ARG A 97 29.29 1.21 6.96
C ARG A 97 28.76 2.65 6.94
N TYR A 98 27.44 2.80 6.87
CA TYR A 98 26.80 4.10 6.79
C TYR A 98 25.91 4.37 8.00
N ALA A 99 25.99 5.58 8.52
CA ALA A 99 25.11 6.13 9.55
C ALA A 99 24.14 7.12 8.89
N TRP A 100 22.87 6.75 8.81
CA TRP A 100 21.82 7.62 8.28
C TRP A 100 21.33 8.52 9.41
N LYS A 101 21.65 9.81 9.33
CA LYS A 101 21.35 10.81 10.34
C LYS A 101 19.87 11.21 10.27
N LEU A 102 19.17 11.06 11.41
CA LEU A 102 17.76 11.36 11.55
C LEU A 102 17.58 12.54 12.50
N GLU A 103 16.84 13.54 12.05
CA GLU A 103 16.52 14.74 12.82
C GLU A 103 15.02 15.02 12.81
N ASN A 104 14.57 15.97 13.63
CA ASN A 104 13.19 16.46 13.67
C ASN A 104 12.16 15.33 13.83
N VAL A 105 12.43 14.39 14.73
CA VAL A 105 11.53 13.26 14.99
C VAL A 105 10.22 13.78 15.58
N GLU A 106 9.11 13.45 14.92
CA GLU A 106 7.74 13.79 15.32
C GLU A 106 6.92 12.50 15.48
N VAL A 107 6.33 12.32 16.66
CA VAL A 107 5.43 11.18 16.92
C VAL A 107 4.09 11.44 16.24
N ILE A 108 3.60 10.43 15.53
CA ILE A 108 2.31 10.49 14.84
C ILE A 108 1.32 9.47 15.44
N LYS A 109 0.04 9.62 15.12
CA LYS A 109 -0.94 8.55 15.37
C LYS A 109 -0.47 7.30 14.62
N PRO A 110 -0.31 6.16 15.30
CA PRO A 110 0.22 4.96 14.66
C PRO A 110 -0.63 4.50 13.48
N ILE A 111 0.01 4.22 12.34
CA ILE A 111 -0.64 3.76 11.11
C ILE A 111 -0.25 2.31 10.89
N LYS A 112 -1.22 1.40 10.87
CA LYS A 112 -0.96 -0.02 10.57
C LYS A 112 -0.50 -0.18 9.13
N ALA A 113 0.65 -0.84 8.93
CA ALA A 113 1.21 -1.06 7.61
C ALA A 113 2.02 -2.35 7.55
N LYS A 114 2.05 -2.98 6.38
CA LYS A 114 2.99 -4.06 6.07
C LYS A 114 4.31 -3.42 5.65
N GLY A 115 5.39 -3.73 6.38
CA GLY A 115 6.72 -3.21 6.08
C GLY A 115 7.34 -3.82 4.81
N ASN A 116 8.33 -3.12 4.27
CA ASN A 116 9.14 -3.63 3.17
C ASN A 116 10.63 -3.36 3.41
N LEU A 117 11.50 -3.94 2.59
CA LEU A 117 12.95 -3.74 2.68
C LEU A 117 13.37 -2.38 2.09
N GLY A 118 14.45 -1.82 2.62
CA GLY A 118 15.00 -0.55 2.16
C GLY A 118 14.09 0.65 2.42
N LEU A 119 14.21 1.67 1.58
CA LEU A 119 13.30 2.81 1.53
C LEU A 119 12.16 2.49 0.56
N TRP A 120 10.94 2.40 1.07
CA TRP A 120 9.74 2.11 0.29
C TRP A 120 8.74 3.26 0.39
N ASN A 121 7.71 3.27 -0.48
CA ASN A 121 6.70 4.31 -0.47
C ASN A 121 5.47 3.84 0.31
N TYR A 122 4.99 4.67 1.22
CA TYR A 122 3.65 4.60 1.78
C TYR A 122 2.83 5.75 1.20
N TYR A 123 1.73 5.42 0.53
CA TYR A 123 0.83 6.39 -0.08
C TYR A 123 -0.44 6.55 0.77
N SER A 124 -0.94 7.79 0.94
CA SER A 124 -2.30 7.98 1.44
C SER A 124 -3.32 7.54 0.37
N LEU A 125 -4.58 7.40 0.77
CA LEU A 125 -5.63 7.04 -0.19
C LEU A 125 -5.83 8.17 -1.20
N GLU A 126 -5.76 9.42 -0.76
CA GLU A 126 -5.83 10.61 -1.59
C GLU A 126 -4.65 10.71 -2.57
N GLU A 127 -3.43 10.38 -2.11
CA GLU A 127 -2.27 10.30 -3.01
C GLU A 127 -2.48 9.26 -4.10
N VAL A 128 -3.04 8.08 -3.76
CA VAL A 128 -3.33 7.05 -4.77
C VAL A 128 -4.43 7.53 -5.72
N MET A 129 -5.50 8.13 -5.24
CA MET A 129 -6.56 8.70 -6.09
C MET A 129 -5.98 9.71 -7.09
N ASN A 130 -5.08 10.58 -6.64
CA ASN A 130 -4.38 11.54 -7.51
C ASN A 130 -3.45 10.86 -8.53
N LEU A 131 -2.75 9.79 -8.14
CA LEU A 131 -1.88 9.02 -9.05
C LEU A 131 -2.68 8.28 -10.15
N LEU A 132 -3.95 8.01 -9.90
CA LEU A 132 -4.86 7.37 -10.86
C LEU A 132 -5.58 8.37 -11.76
N SER A 133 -5.52 9.67 -11.48
CA SER A 133 -6.34 10.71 -12.14
C SER A 133 -6.14 10.81 -13.66
N ASP A 134 -5.00 10.36 -14.19
CA ASP A 134 -4.69 10.34 -15.62
C ASP A 134 -5.04 9.01 -16.32
N ILE A 135 -5.59 8.04 -15.58
CA ILE A 135 -6.02 6.75 -16.15
C ILE A 135 -7.36 6.95 -16.88
N LYS A 136 -7.36 6.63 -18.16
CA LYS A 136 -8.55 6.65 -19.01
C LYS A 136 -9.29 5.31 -18.94
N TYR A 137 -10.61 5.34 -19.06
CA TYR A 137 -11.41 4.12 -19.15
C TYR A 137 -11.31 3.54 -20.57
N GLY A 138 -10.88 2.31 -20.68
CA GLY A 138 -10.60 1.57 -21.91
C GLY A 138 -9.84 0.30 -21.57
N TYR A 139 -9.34 -0.43 -22.54
CA TYR A 139 -8.66 -1.70 -22.30
C TYR A 139 -7.48 -1.92 -23.24
N MET A 140 -6.64 -2.89 -22.90
CA MET A 140 -5.60 -3.41 -23.79
C MET A 140 -6.08 -4.72 -24.40
N ASN A 141 -6.01 -4.83 -25.71
CA ASN A 141 -6.37 -6.05 -26.42
C ASN A 141 -5.22 -7.08 -26.45
N ASN A 142 -5.50 -8.29 -26.92
CA ASN A 142 -4.54 -9.38 -27.01
C ASN A 142 -3.35 -9.12 -27.96
N ALA A 143 -3.47 -8.14 -28.85
CA ALA A 143 -2.38 -7.66 -29.70
C ALA A 143 -1.52 -6.56 -29.02
N GLY A 144 -1.85 -6.16 -27.78
CA GLY A 144 -1.14 -5.13 -27.01
C GLY A 144 -1.53 -3.69 -27.38
N ASN A 145 -2.62 -3.49 -28.11
CA ASN A 145 -3.11 -2.17 -28.47
C ASN A 145 -4.13 -1.66 -27.44
N VAL A 146 -4.11 -0.34 -27.21
CA VAL A 146 -5.12 0.33 -26.37
C VAL A 146 -6.38 0.57 -27.18
N CYS A 147 -7.53 0.16 -26.63
CA CYS A 147 -8.85 0.26 -27.24
C CYS A 147 -9.78 1.09 -26.34
N TYR A 148 -10.59 1.95 -26.98
CA TYR A 148 -11.64 2.76 -26.33
C TYR A 148 -13.04 2.43 -26.84
N SER A 149 -13.18 1.72 -27.98
CA SER A 149 -14.41 1.03 -28.36
C SER A 149 -14.46 -0.31 -27.65
N PHE A 150 -15.63 -0.72 -27.21
CA PHE A 150 -15.87 -1.99 -26.51
C PHE A 150 -16.52 -3.04 -27.40
N ASP A 151 -16.56 -2.83 -28.73
CA ASP A 151 -17.22 -3.72 -29.68
C ASP A 151 -16.63 -5.14 -29.70
N THR A 152 -15.32 -5.26 -29.42
CA THR A 152 -14.59 -6.55 -29.38
C THR A 152 -14.07 -6.89 -27.99
N PHE A 153 -14.51 -6.18 -26.94
CA PHE A 153 -14.01 -6.33 -25.58
C PHE A 153 -14.09 -7.77 -25.08
N ASP A 154 -15.21 -8.44 -25.32
CA ASP A 154 -15.43 -9.81 -24.83
C ASP A 154 -14.47 -10.82 -25.45
N ASP A 155 -14.00 -10.57 -26.66
CA ASP A 155 -13.18 -11.49 -27.44
C ASP A 155 -11.67 -11.24 -27.27
N ASP A 156 -11.26 -9.99 -27.12
CA ASP A 156 -9.85 -9.62 -27.23
C ASP A 156 -9.25 -8.92 -25.98
N TYR A 157 -10.06 -8.67 -24.94
CA TYR A 157 -9.56 -8.13 -23.67
C TYR A 157 -8.50 -9.01 -23.02
N VAL A 158 -7.45 -8.36 -22.49
CA VAL A 158 -6.41 -9.00 -21.69
C VAL A 158 -6.14 -8.18 -20.45
N LEU A 159 -6.19 -8.83 -19.26
CA LEU A 159 -5.91 -8.19 -17.99
C LEU A 159 -4.47 -7.68 -17.93
N GLN A 160 -4.33 -6.37 -17.77
CA GLN A 160 -3.03 -5.72 -17.71
C GLN A 160 -2.34 -5.97 -16.36
N SER A 161 -1.01 -6.06 -16.38
CA SER A 161 -0.24 -5.88 -15.16
C SER A 161 -0.23 -4.39 -14.76
N TYR A 162 0.03 -4.10 -13.48
CA TYR A 162 0.21 -2.69 -13.04
C TYR A 162 1.32 -1.96 -13.83
N LYS A 163 2.35 -2.68 -14.31
CA LYS A 163 3.43 -2.10 -15.12
C LYS A 163 2.96 -1.68 -16.50
N ASP A 164 2.07 -2.45 -17.08
CA ASP A 164 1.50 -2.12 -18.38
C ASP A 164 0.51 -0.96 -18.24
N MET A 165 -0.32 -0.95 -17.20
CA MET A 165 -1.18 0.20 -16.91
C MET A 165 -0.40 1.51 -16.69
N LEU A 166 0.76 1.47 -16.04
CA LEU A 166 1.61 2.66 -15.89
C LEU A 166 2.11 3.21 -17.22
N LYS A 167 2.21 2.36 -18.27
CA LYS A 167 2.62 2.75 -19.63
C LYS A 167 1.42 3.19 -20.46
N THR A 168 0.36 2.38 -20.49
CA THR A 168 -0.83 2.61 -21.33
C THR A 168 -1.70 3.75 -20.83
N LYS A 169 -1.67 4.04 -19.52
CA LYS A 169 -2.55 4.99 -18.86
C LYS A 169 -4.04 4.73 -19.16
N THR A 170 -4.38 3.45 -19.35
CA THR A 170 -5.72 3.02 -19.74
C THR A 170 -6.05 1.69 -19.06
N GLY A 171 -7.27 1.56 -18.55
CA GLY A 171 -7.75 0.31 -17.97
C GLY A 171 -9.22 0.38 -17.57
N VAL A 172 -9.92 -0.76 -17.66
CA VAL A 172 -11.24 -0.96 -17.08
C VAL A 172 -11.11 -1.23 -15.57
N CYS A 173 -12.22 -1.38 -14.85
CA CYS A 173 -12.21 -1.61 -13.40
C CYS A 173 -11.31 -2.80 -13.00
N PHE A 174 -11.26 -3.87 -13.80
CA PHE A 174 -10.41 -5.03 -13.56
C PHE A 174 -8.92 -4.69 -13.52
N ASP A 175 -8.47 -3.87 -14.47
CA ASP A 175 -7.08 -3.40 -14.57
C ASP A 175 -6.77 -2.39 -13.47
N GLN A 176 -7.69 -1.44 -13.21
CA GLN A 176 -7.49 -0.38 -12.23
C GLN A 176 -7.31 -0.94 -10.82
N VAL A 177 -8.06 -1.98 -10.43
CA VAL A 177 -7.86 -2.68 -9.15
C VAL A 177 -6.46 -3.27 -9.03
N GLU A 178 -5.83 -3.75 -10.09
CA GLU A 178 -4.47 -4.27 -10.03
C GLU A 178 -3.44 -3.15 -9.80
N LEU A 179 -3.67 -1.96 -10.35
CA LEU A 179 -2.83 -0.79 -10.10
C LEU A 179 -3.04 -0.24 -8.68
N GLU A 180 -4.28 -0.20 -8.21
CA GLU A 180 -4.64 0.17 -6.82
C GLU A 180 -3.97 -0.77 -5.81
N ARG A 181 -4.02 -2.11 -6.05
CA ARG A 181 -3.29 -3.10 -5.25
C ARG A 181 -1.79 -2.81 -5.19
N HIS A 182 -1.21 -2.37 -6.31
CA HIS A 182 0.21 -2.04 -6.36
C HIS A 182 0.55 -0.87 -5.44
N TYR A 183 -0.25 0.18 -5.43
CA TYR A 183 0.00 1.34 -4.58
C TYR A 183 -0.37 1.10 -3.11
N LEU A 184 -1.42 0.31 -2.86
CA LEU A 184 -1.98 0.07 -1.52
C LEU A 184 -1.49 -1.24 -0.88
N TYR A 185 -0.47 -1.91 -1.43
CA TYR A 185 0.02 -3.23 -1.00
C TYR A 185 0.42 -3.30 0.48
N ASN A 186 0.77 -2.16 1.09
CA ASN A 186 1.15 -2.06 2.50
C ASN A 186 -0.04 -2.04 3.47
N ARG A 187 -1.27 -1.94 2.94
CA ARG A 187 -2.51 -1.89 3.73
C ARG A 187 -3.17 -3.26 3.82
N ASP A 188 -4.17 -3.34 4.66
CA ASP A 188 -5.08 -4.48 4.72
C ASP A 188 -6.18 -4.27 3.66
N ILE A 189 -6.01 -4.87 2.49
CA ILE A 189 -6.87 -4.68 1.33
C ILE A 189 -7.52 -5.99 0.90
N THR A 190 -8.78 -5.90 0.49
CA THR A 190 -9.54 -7.00 -0.10
C THR A 190 -10.23 -6.52 -1.38
N SER A 191 -10.13 -7.29 -2.45
CA SER A 191 -10.86 -7.00 -3.69
C SER A 191 -12.17 -7.72 -3.70
N TYR A 192 -13.17 -7.02 -4.23
CA TYR A 192 -14.52 -7.53 -4.40
C TYR A 192 -14.92 -7.45 -5.87
N PHE A 193 -15.73 -8.42 -6.27
CA PHE A 193 -16.37 -8.52 -7.56
C PHE A 193 -17.88 -8.53 -7.34
N ILE A 194 -18.59 -7.69 -8.08
CA ILE A 194 -20.05 -7.69 -8.16
C ILE A 194 -20.45 -7.93 -9.61
N CYS A 195 -21.41 -8.81 -9.82
CA CYS A 195 -21.90 -9.15 -11.15
C CYS A 195 -23.40 -9.44 -11.11
N TYR A 196 -24.11 -8.99 -12.13
CA TYR A 196 -25.53 -9.31 -12.39
C TYR A 196 -25.63 -10.24 -13.59
N TYR A 197 -26.22 -11.41 -13.38
CA TYR A 197 -26.47 -12.44 -14.41
C TYR A 197 -27.91 -12.31 -14.92
N GLY A 198 -28.22 -11.19 -15.57
CA GLY A 198 -29.51 -10.91 -16.18
C GLY A 198 -29.49 -11.02 -17.70
N GLU A 199 -30.39 -10.29 -18.35
CA GLU A 199 -30.45 -10.20 -19.81
C GLU A 199 -29.16 -9.62 -20.40
N PHE A 200 -28.58 -8.65 -19.71
CA PHE A 200 -27.28 -8.07 -20.02
C PHE A 200 -26.35 -8.26 -18.82
N LEU A 201 -25.16 -8.80 -19.07
CA LEU A 201 -24.14 -8.98 -18.05
C LEU A 201 -23.62 -7.60 -17.62
N GLN A 202 -23.73 -7.30 -16.32
CA GLN A 202 -23.14 -6.12 -15.72
C GLN A 202 -22.17 -6.56 -14.63
N SER A 203 -20.97 -6.01 -14.64
CA SER A 203 -19.96 -6.37 -13.63
C SER A 203 -19.12 -5.18 -13.22
N HIS A 204 -18.63 -5.23 -11.99
CA HIS A 204 -17.69 -4.26 -11.46
C HIS A 204 -16.76 -4.90 -10.45
N THR A 205 -15.58 -4.34 -10.30
CA THR A 205 -14.61 -4.74 -9.27
C THR A 205 -14.04 -3.52 -8.58
N PHE A 206 -13.75 -3.65 -7.30
CA PHE A 206 -13.30 -2.56 -6.44
C PHE A 206 -12.45 -3.05 -5.28
N LEU A 207 -11.74 -2.13 -4.62
CA LEU A 207 -10.98 -2.41 -3.40
C LEU A 207 -11.70 -1.92 -2.14
N VAL A 208 -11.62 -2.75 -1.11
CA VAL A 208 -11.93 -2.38 0.27
C VAL A 208 -10.65 -2.36 1.08
N VAL A 209 -10.40 -1.26 1.76
CA VAL A 209 -9.29 -1.09 2.70
C VAL A 209 -9.81 -1.16 4.11
N LYS A 210 -9.21 -2.01 4.96
CA LYS A 210 -9.53 -2.07 6.39
C LYS A 210 -8.48 -1.29 7.17
N GLU A 211 -8.90 -0.19 7.80
CA GLU A 211 -8.00 0.67 8.57
C GLU A 211 -8.72 1.26 9.79
N ASN A 212 -8.06 1.25 10.97
CA ASN A 212 -8.59 1.85 12.22
C ASN A 212 -10.00 1.36 12.61
N ASN A 213 -10.29 0.08 12.41
CA ASN A 213 -11.62 -0.55 12.62
C ASN A 213 -12.73 -0.01 11.71
N LYS A 214 -12.36 0.64 10.62
CA LYS A 214 -13.26 1.09 9.56
C LYS A 214 -13.02 0.29 8.29
N TYR A 215 -14.01 0.30 7.41
CA TYR A 215 -13.94 -0.26 6.07
C TYR A 215 -14.10 0.88 5.08
N ILE A 216 -13.17 0.97 4.14
CA ILE A 216 -13.10 2.08 3.20
C ILE A 216 -13.28 1.51 1.80
N TRP A 217 -14.32 1.92 1.11
CA TRP A 217 -14.47 1.68 -0.31
C TRP A 217 -13.62 2.69 -1.07
N PHE A 218 -12.60 2.20 -1.76
CA PHE A 218 -11.77 2.99 -2.65
C PHE A 218 -12.25 2.75 -4.07
N GLU A 219 -12.77 3.80 -4.72
CA GLU A 219 -13.38 3.71 -6.04
C GLU A 219 -12.78 4.74 -6.99
N HIS A 220 -12.16 4.27 -8.05
CA HIS A 220 -11.64 5.14 -9.10
C HIS A 220 -12.30 4.90 -10.46
N ALA A 221 -12.57 3.64 -10.81
CA ALA A 221 -13.02 3.24 -12.13
C ALA A 221 -14.48 3.61 -12.43
N TRP A 222 -15.34 3.57 -11.41
CA TRP A 222 -16.76 3.92 -11.56
C TRP A 222 -16.96 5.42 -11.38
N GLU A 223 -16.90 6.16 -12.48
CA GLU A 223 -16.82 7.62 -12.50
C GLU A 223 -17.86 8.32 -11.63
N LYS A 224 -19.12 7.87 -11.67
CA LYS A 224 -20.24 8.43 -10.89
C LYS A 224 -20.01 8.35 -9.38
N PHE A 225 -19.31 7.32 -8.93
CA PHE A 225 -19.02 7.06 -7.51
C PHE A 225 -17.53 7.17 -7.20
N ARG A 226 -16.75 7.79 -8.06
CA ARG A 226 -15.31 7.99 -7.80
C ARG A 226 -15.09 8.72 -6.48
N GLY A 227 -14.36 8.08 -5.56
CA GLY A 227 -14.13 8.64 -4.24
C GLY A 227 -13.60 7.64 -3.20
N ILE A 228 -13.56 8.10 -1.97
CA ILE A 228 -13.11 7.34 -0.80
C ILE A 228 -14.24 7.43 0.22
N TYR A 229 -14.89 6.29 0.52
CA TYR A 229 -16.08 6.21 1.36
C TYR A 229 -15.80 5.35 2.59
N GLU A 230 -16.05 5.89 3.79
CA GLU A 230 -15.79 5.21 5.06
C GLU A 230 -17.07 4.66 5.68
N TYR A 231 -17.01 3.39 6.16
CA TYR A 231 -18.10 2.66 6.78
C TYR A 231 -17.68 2.04 8.11
N ASN A 232 -18.64 1.82 9.01
CA ASN A 232 -18.38 1.20 10.31
C ASN A 232 -18.27 -0.33 10.22
N SER A 233 -18.89 -0.95 9.24
CA SER A 233 -18.83 -2.39 9.01
C SER A 233 -18.68 -2.73 7.52
N LEU A 234 -18.20 -3.94 7.25
CA LEU A 234 -18.12 -4.47 5.89
C LEU A 234 -19.52 -4.67 5.29
N ASP A 235 -20.46 -5.14 6.09
CA ASP A 235 -21.85 -5.37 5.64
C ASP A 235 -22.53 -4.06 5.23
N GLU A 236 -22.32 -2.97 5.99
CA GLU A 236 -22.81 -1.63 5.62
C GLU A 236 -22.25 -1.20 4.26
N LEU A 237 -20.95 -1.34 4.05
CA LEU A 237 -20.28 -1.03 2.79
C LEU A 237 -20.84 -1.85 1.62
N LEU A 238 -20.88 -3.17 1.78
CA LEU A 238 -21.30 -4.07 0.70
C LEU A 238 -22.80 -3.90 0.36
N ASN A 239 -23.63 -3.60 1.34
CA ASN A 239 -25.06 -3.30 1.11
C ASN A 239 -25.25 -1.97 0.37
N ASP A 240 -24.54 -0.92 0.77
CA ASP A 240 -24.60 0.38 0.07
C ASP A 240 -24.14 0.26 -1.37
N LEU A 241 -23.01 -0.43 -1.60
CA LEU A 241 -22.48 -0.67 -2.94
C LEU A 241 -23.45 -1.49 -3.80
N LYS A 242 -24.02 -2.56 -3.24
CA LYS A 242 -25.04 -3.39 -3.93
C LYS A 242 -26.24 -2.54 -4.34
N ASN A 243 -26.75 -1.67 -3.45
CA ASN A 243 -27.85 -0.77 -3.76
C ASN A 243 -27.47 0.24 -4.87
N LYS A 244 -26.29 0.81 -4.84
CA LYS A 244 -25.79 1.70 -5.90
C LYS A 244 -25.72 0.97 -7.25
N PHE A 245 -25.22 -0.27 -7.26
CA PHE A 245 -25.12 -1.11 -8.44
C PHE A 245 -26.52 -1.43 -9.01
N MET A 246 -27.45 -1.84 -8.15
CA MET A 246 -28.85 -2.10 -8.56
C MET A 246 -29.51 -0.87 -9.17
N ASN A 247 -29.35 0.29 -8.54
CA ASN A 247 -29.94 1.54 -9.01
C ASN A 247 -29.33 2.01 -10.35
N GLU A 248 -28.02 1.83 -10.53
CA GLU A 248 -27.33 2.24 -11.77
C GLU A 248 -27.81 1.47 -12.98
N TYR A 249 -28.00 0.16 -12.80
CA TYR A 249 -28.36 -0.75 -13.91
C TYR A 249 -29.84 -1.14 -13.91
N ASN A 250 -30.68 -0.47 -13.09
CA ASN A 250 -32.12 -0.76 -12.97
C ASN A 250 -32.43 -2.23 -12.65
N ILE A 251 -31.60 -2.86 -11.82
CA ILE A 251 -31.74 -4.26 -11.45
C ILE A 251 -32.83 -4.42 -10.39
N LEU A 252 -33.88 -5.19 -10.70
CA LEU A 252 -34.99 -5.48 -9.77
C LEU A 252 -34.77 -6.79 -9.00
N ASP A 253 -34.10 -7.75 -9.62
CA ASP A 253 -33.86 -9.09 -9.05
C ASP A 253 -32.50 -9.16 -8.38
N LYS A 254 -32.49 -8.91 -7.06
CA LYS A 254 -31.27 -8.94 -6.23
C LYS A 254 -30.65 -10.34 -6.11
N ASP A 255 -31.41 -11.41 -6.36
CA ASP A 255 -30.96 -12.80 -6.19
C ASP A 255 -30.06 -13.24 -7.36
N LYS A 256 -30.09 -12.51 -8.47
CA LYS A 256 -29.18 -12.68 -9.61
C LYS A 256 -27.85 -11.91 -9.47
N ILE A 257 -27.64 -11.27 -8.32
CA ILE A 257 -26.40 -10.52 -8.08
C ILE A 257 -25.43 -11.40 -7.30
N LEU A 258 -24.30 -11.71 -7.90
CA LEU A 258 -23.12 -12.25 -7.21
C LEU A 258 -22.30 -11.08 -6.63
N LEU A 259 -21.99 -11.14 -5.33
CA LEU A 259 -21.05 -10.21 -4.69
C LEU A 259 -20.11 -11.01 -3.79
N LYS A 260 -18.85 -11.03 -4.11
CA LYS A 260 -17.85 -11.79 -3.36
C LYS A 260 -16.45 -11.21 -3.43
N SER A 261 -15.63 -11.57 -2.45
CA SER A 261 -14.20 -11.25 -2.47
C SER A 261 -13.43 -12.23 -3.35
N TYR A 262 -12.31 -11.76 -3.91
CA TYR A 262 -11.41 -12.59 -4.71
C TYR A 262 -9.94 -12.25 -4.45
N SER A 263 -9.06 -13.23 -4.73
CA SER A 263 -7.61 -13.03 -4.64
C SER A 263 -7.06 -12.48 -5.95
N LYS A 264 -5.86 -11.89 -5.88
CA LYS A 264 -5.17 -11.35 -7.05
C LYS A 264 -5.08 -12.38 -8.20
N PRO A 265 -5.62 -12.08 -9.40
CA PRO A 265 -5.45 -12.92 -10.57
C PRO A 265 -4.03 -12.82 -11.15
N LYS A 266 -3.70 -13.72 -12.05
CA LYS A 266 -2.51 -13.59 -12.90
C LYS A 266 -2.79 -12.52 -13.97
N SER A 267 -1.78 -11.74 -14.33
CA SER A 267 -1.86 -10.86 -15.50
C SER A 267 -1.88 -11.68 -16.82
N SER A 268 -2.28 -11.03 -17.89
CA SER A 268 -2.36 -11.60 -19.24
C SER A 268 -3.37 -12.74 -19.39
N ILE A 269 -4.37 -12.81 -18.52
CA ILE A 269 -5.54 -13.67 -18.70
C ILE A 269 -6.61 -12.92 -19.48
N ASN A 270 -7.41 -13.66 -20.28
CA ASN A 270 -8.54 -13.08 -21.03
C ASN A 270 -9.78 -12.89 -20.12
N LEU A 271 -10.83 -12.30 -20.65
CA LEU A 271 -12.04 -12.00 -19.90
C LEU A 271 -12.69 -13.25 -19.31
N SER A 272 -12.83 -14.34 -20.10
CA SER A 272 -13.41 -15.60 -19.65
C SER A 272 -12.62 -16.23 -18.50
N GLU A 273 -11.30 -16.20 -18.59
CA GLU A 273 -10.41 -16.68 -17.52
C GLU A 273 -10.50 -15.80 -16.26
N TYR A 274 -10.65 -14.48 -16.44
CA TYR A 274 -10.86 -13.56 -15.32
C TYR A 274 -12.16 -13.86 -14.57
N PHE A 275 -13.29 -14.02 -15.29
CA PHE A 275 -14.56 -14.37 -14.68
C PHE A 275 -14.49 -15.70 -13.95
N LYS A 276 -13.92 -16.74 -14.56
CA LYS A 276 -13.70 -18.03 -13.90
C LYS A 276 -12.87 -17.88 -12.62
N TRP A 277 -11.84 -17.02 -12.63
CA TRP A 277 -11.00 -16.77 -11.45
C TRP A 277 -11.79 -16.12 -10.31
N VAL A 278 -12.55 -15.06 -10.60
CA VAL A 278 -13.30 -14.31 -9.55
C VAL A 278 -14.51 -15.08 -9.05
N GLU A 279 -15.11 -15.96 -9.84
CA GLU A 279 -16.27 -16.78 -9.48
C GLU A 279 -15.90 -18.03 -8.68
N ASN A 280 -14.75 -18.63 -8.91
CA ASN A 280 -14.34 -19.91 -8.31
C ASN A 280 -13.69 -19.79 -6.92
N LYS A 281 -13.64 -18.60 -6.35
CA LYS A 281 -13.11 -18.32 -5.00
C LYS A 281 -14.11 -17.53 -4.18
#